data_02f6cc52b8934787e2c282474f861701
#
_entry.id   02f6cc52b8934787e2c282474f861701
#
_cell.length_a   1.000
_cell.length_b   1.000
_cell.length_c   1.000
_cell.angle_alpha   90.00
_cell.angle_beta   90.00
_cell.angle_gamma   90.00
#
_symmetry.space_group_name_H-M   'P 1'
#
loop_
_entity.id
_entity.type
_entity.pdbx_description
1 polymer ?
#
loop_
_entity_poly.entity_id
_entity_poly.type
_entity_poly.pdbx_seq_one_letter_code
_entity_poly.pdbx_strand_id
1 'polypeptide(L)'
;MGLIAHQLETAGIPTVSVSSARDISKAAKTPRSGFLDFPLGHTTGKPGDIDLTYNIVSDVLSLLGRKDVLPIQDLPYRWNDSDEWKDDVFPAGGPQRIDDLDVVDDRLDRGDNPQYQSTDDAEAAFRTHEGMECAICSGVDY
;
A
#
# COMPACT_ATOMS: atom_id res chain seq x y z
N MET A 1 2.87 2.14 -5.32
CA MET A 1 1.67 2.63 -6.08
C MET A 1 1.88 4.08 -6.56
N GLY A 2 2.29 5.06 -5.72
CA GLY A 2 2.43 6.46 -6.12
C GLY A 2 3.37 6.71 -7.30
N LEU A 3 4.51 6.03 -7.37
CA LEU A 3 5.45 6.16 -8.49
C LEU A 3 4.85 5.69 -9.83
N ILE A 4 4.10 4.59 -9.80
CA ILE A 4 3.39 4.09 -10.99
C ILE A 4 2.35 5.11 -11.45
N ALA A 5 1.59 5.69 -10.51
CA ALA A 5 0.61 6.72 -10.82
C ALA A 5 1.26 7.93 -11.51
N HIS A 6 2.42 8.40 -11.04
CA HIS A 6 3.15 9.47 -11.68
C HIS A 6 3.58 9.15 -13.11
N GLN A 7 4.09 7.95 -13.35
CA GLN A 7 4.49 7.55 -14.70
C GLN A 7 3.30 7.48 -15.66
N LEU A 8 2.17 6.92 -15.22
CA LEU A 8 0.97 6.84 -16.03
C LEU A 8 0.39 8.22 -16.34
N GLU A 9 0.32 9.11 -15.36
CA GLU A 9 -0.15 10.49 -15.56
C GLU A 9 0.79 11.27 -16.52
N THR A 10 2.09 11.05 -16.44
CA THR A 10 3.07 11.63 -17.37
C THR A 10 2.84 11.12 -18.80
N ALA A 11 2.38 9.88 -18.96
CA ALA A 11 2.01 9.30 -20.25
C ALA A 11 0.59 9.72 -20.72
N GLY A 12 -0.09 10.58 -19.95
CA GLY A 12 -1.44 11.06 -20.28
C GLY A 12 -2.57 10.10 -19.86
N ILE A 13 -2.28 9.09 -19.05
CA ILE A 13 -3.26 8.13 -18.53
C ILE A 13 -3.68 8.57 -17.14
N PRO A 14 -4.94 9.03 -16.94
CA PRO A 14 -5.40 9.47 -15.64
C PRO A 14 -5.46 8.30 -14.65
N THR A 15 -5.01 8.55 -13.43
CA THR A 15 -4.98 7.57 -12.35
C THR A 15 -5.66 8.06 -11.10
N VAL A 16 -6.17 7.14 -10.30
CA VAL A 16 -6.60 7.38 -8.93
C VAL A 16 -6.14 6.24 -8.03
N SER A 17 -5.60 6.59 -6.88
CA SER A 17 -5.21 5.63 -5.86
C SER A 17 -6.21 5.64 -4.70
N VAL A 18 -6.38 4.50 -4.04
CA VAL A 18 -7.11 4.40 -2.77
C VAL A 18 -6.12 4.09 -1.67
N SER A 19 -6.19 4.79 -0.56
CA SER A 19 -5.21 4.64 0.51
C SER A 19 -5.83 4.82 1.89
N SER A 20 -5.39 4.00 2.85
CA SER A 20 -5.63 4.19 4.28
C SER A 20 -4.38 4.75 5.01
N ALA A 21 -3.31 5.05 4.28
CA ALA A 21 -2.08 5.64 4.81
C ALA A 21 -1.89 7.05 4.24
N ARG A 22 -2.45 8.04 4.95
CA ARG A 22 -2.48 9.44 4.50
C ARG A 22 -1.09 10.06 4.39
N ASP A 23 -0.25 9.81 5.39
CA ASP A 23 1.12 10.29 5.51
C ASP A 23 2.00 9.75 4.38
N ILE A 24 1.91 8.45 4.10
CA ILE A 24 2.62 7.80 3.00
C ILE A 24 2.15 8.35 1.65
N SER A 25 0.83 8.50 1.46
CA SER A 25 0.28 9.07 0.22
C SER A 25 0.74 10.51 0.00
N LYS A 26 0.84 11.29 1.09
CA LYS A 26 1.33 12.67 1.08
C LYS A 26 2.84 12.71 0.76
N ALA A 27 3.62 11.85 1.38
CA ALA A 27 5.07 11.75 1.14
C ALA A 27 5.36 11.32 -0.32
N ALA A 28 4.62 10.35 -0.83
CA ALA A 28 4.72 9.87 -2.21
C ALA A 28 4.17 10.89 -3.25
N LYS A 29 3.51 11.97 -2.79
CA LYS A 29 2.89 13.01 -3.64
C LYS A 29 2.01 12.39 -4.74
N THR A 30 1.15 11.42 -4.37
CA THR A 30 0.26 10.77 -5.35
C THR A 30 -0.54 11.82 -6.14
N PRO A 31 -0.62 11.70 -7.47
CA PRO A 31 -1.32 12.70 -8.29
C PRO A 31 -2.78 12.89 -7.89
N ARG A 32 -3.45 11.78 -7.57
CA ARG A 32 -4.85 11.76 -7.14
C ARG A 32 -5.10 10.57 -6.25
N SER A 33 -5.67 10.79 -5.06
CA SER A 33 -5.90 9.72 -4.08
C SER A 33 -7.20 9.93 -3.32
N GLY A 34 -8.01 8.89 -3.20
CA GLY A 34 -9.08 8.80 -2.23
C GLY A 34 -8.54 8.25 -0.91
N PHE A 35 -8.75 8.96 0.19
CA PHE A 35 -8.34 8.54 1.51
C PHE A 35 -9.53 8.03 2.32
N LEU A 36 -9.32 6.91 2.99
CA LEU A 36 -10.25 6.28 3.92
C LEU A 36 -9.49 5.94 5.20
N ASP A 37 -10.00 6.36 6.34
CA ASP A 37 -9.48 5.97 7.64
C ASP A 37 -9.99 4.58 8.02
N PHE A 38 -9.50 3.57 7.30
CA PHE A 38 -9.87 2.16 7.42
C PHE A 38 -8.65 1.32 7.79
N PRO A 39 -8.84 0.15 8.39
CA PRO A 39 -7.73 -0.78 8.65
C PRO A 39 -6.96 -1.10 7.37
N LEU A 40 -5.65 -1.25 7.49
CA LEU A 40 -4.79 -1.67 6.37
C LEU A 40 -5.26 -3.04 5.84
N GLY A 41 -5.33 -3.15 4.52
CA GLY A 41 -5.90 -4.32 3.85
C GLY A 41 -7.40 -4.21 3.54
N HIS A 42 -8.11 -3.23 4.11
CA HIS A 42 -9.55 -3.01 3.90
C HIS A 42 -9.86 -1.65 3.24
N THR A 43 -8.95 -1.12 2.45
CA THR A 43 -9.05 0.20 1.82
C THR A 43 -10.25 0.38 0.89
N THR A 44 -10.89 -0.70 0.46
CA THR A 44 -12.05 -0.65 -0.45
C THR A 44 -13.38 -1.02 0.23
N GLY A 45 -13.38 -1.25 1.54
CA GLY A 45 -14.59 -1.57 2.29
C GLY A 45 -14.44 -2.75 3.24
N LYS A 46 -15.53 -3.06 3.93
CA LYS A 46 -15.62 -4.19 4.86
C LYS A 46 -15.84 -5.49 4.10
N PRO A 47 -15.28 -6.62 4.58
CA PRO A 47 -15.57 -7.93 4.01
C PRO A 47 -17.07 -8.22 4.02
N GLY A 48 -17.62 -8.60 2.86
CA GLY A 48 -19.03 -8.93 2.69
C GLY A 48 -19.96 -7.74 2.52
N ASP A 49 -19.52 -6.50 2.70
CA ASP A 49 -20.32 -5.30 2.47
C ASP A 49 -20.14 -4.81 1.02
N ILE A 50 -20.94 -5.38 0.14
CA ILE A 50 -20.88 -5.12 -1.30
C ILE A 50 -21.30 -3.68 -1.61
N ASP A 51 -22.32 -3.17 -0.93
CA ASP A 51 -22.85 -1.83 -1.17
C ASP A 51 -21.84 -0.77 -0.76
N LEU A 52 -21.19 -0.92 0.39
CA LEU A 52 -20.12 -0.03 0.82
C LEU A 52 -18.96 -0.04 -0.18
N THR A 53 -18.54 -1.23 -0.60
CA THR A 53 -17.44 -1.37 -1.59
C THR A 53 -17.79 -0.70 -2.91
N TYR A 54 -19.00 -0.93 -3.41
CA TYR A 54 -19.48 -0.31 -4.64
C TYR A 54 -19.48 1.23 -4.56
N ASN A 55 -19.99 1.77 -3.46
CA ASN A 55 -20.06 3.21 -3.25
C ASN A 55 -18.66 3.82 -3.16
N ILE A 56 -17.75 3.22 -2.39
CA ILE A 56 -16.35 3.68 -2.28
C ILE A 56 -15.68 3.69 -3.66
N VAL A 57 -15.77 2.58 -4.40
CA VAL A 57 -15.13 2.48 -5.72
C VAL A 57 -15.74 3.47 -6.71
N SER A 58 -17.05 3.66 -6.69
CA SER A 58 -17.74 4.63 -7.54
C SER A 58 -17.28 6.05 -7.27
N ASP A 59 -17.20 6.45 -5.99
CA ASP A 59 -16.75 7.77 -5.59
C ASP A 59 -15.28 8.00 -5.97
N VAL A 60 -14.42 7.01 -5.76
CA VAL A 60 -13.02 7.07 -6.15
C VAL A 60 -12.88 7.24 -7.66
N LEU A 61 -13.61 6.46 -8.46
CA LEU A 61 -13.58 6.59 -9.92
C LEU A 61 -14.12 7.93 -10.40
N SER A 62 -15.09 8.51 -9.70
CA SER A 62 -15.61 9.85 -10.01
C SER A 62 -14.53 10.93 -9.95
N LEU A 63 -13.47 10.73 -9.15
CA LEU A 63 -12.36 11.66 -9.05
C LEU A 63 -11.54 11.76 -10.36
N LEU A 64 -11.58 10.75 -11.22
CA LEU A 64 -10.84 10.77 -12.49
C LEU A 64 -11.29 11.89 -13.42
N GLY A 65 -12.59 12.20 -13.44
CA GLY A 65 -13.16 13.26 -14.30
C GLY A 65 -13.07 14.67 -13.74
N ARG A 66 -12.63 14.83 -12.49
CA ARG A 66 -12.63 16.13 -11.81
C ARG A 66 -11.26 16.80 -11.92
N LYS A 67 -11.28 18.10 -12.24
CA LYS A 67 -10.08 18.95 -12.38
C LYS A 67 -9.71 19.69 -11.08
N ASP A 68 -10.66 19.81 -10.17
CA ASP A 68 -10.61 20.59 -8.93
C ASP A 68 -10.35 19.72 -7.68
N VAL A 69 -9.87 18.49 -7.88
CA VAL A 69 -9.65 17.56 -6.78
C VAL A 69 -8.32 17.84 -6.10
N LEU A 70 -8.33 17.87 -4.78
CA LEU A 70 -7.10 17.86 -4.00
C LEU A 70 -6.31 16.57 -4.28
N PRO A 71 -4.98 16.61 -4.19
CA PRO A 71 -4.15 15.40 -4.38
C PRO A 71 -4.59 14.23 -3.49
N ILE A 72 -5.09 14.53 -2.28
CA ILE A 72 -5.68 13.56 -1.37
C ILE A 72 -7.07 14.06 -0.99
N GLN A 73 -8.08 13.32 -1.40
CA GLN A 73 -9.49 13.59 -1.12
C GLN A 73 -9.98 12.68 -0.01
N ASP A 74 -10.46 13.25 1.09
CA ASP A 74 -11.14 12.47 2.14
C ASP A 74 -12.50 11.98 1.63
N LEU A 75 -12.74 10.67 1.77
CA LEU A 75 -14.01 10.06 1.43
C LEU A 75 -14.90 9.98 2.69
N PRO A 76 -16.21 10.17 2.56
CA PRO A 76 -17.13 10.33 3.70
C PRO A 76 -17.57 8.99 4.32
N TYR A 77 -16.70 8.01 4.30
CA TYR A 77 -16.99 6.68 4.85
C TYR A 77 -16.22 6.45 6.15
N ARG A 78 -16.83 5.72 7.07
CA ARG A 78 -16.24 5.35 8.36
C ARG A 78 -16.19 3.84 8.51
N TRP A 79 -15.12 3.36 9.13
CA TRP A 79 -15.02 1.94 9.44
C TRP A 79 -16.03 1.53 10.51
N ASN A 80 -16.13 2.30 11.59
CA ASN A 80 -17.12 2.13 12.66
C ASN A 80 -17.61 3.50 13.14
N ASP A 81 -18.64 3.51 13.97
CA ASP A 81 -19.20 4.72 14.56
C ASP A 81 -18.21 5.38 15.55
N SER A 82 -17.31 4.61 16.14
CA SER A 82 -16.24 5.08 17.01
C SER A 82 -14.86 4.68 16.46
N ASP A 83 -13.80 5.29 17.01
CA ASP A 83 -12.41 5.00 16.65
C ASP A 83 -11.79 3.90 17.53
N GLU A 84 -12.57 3.25 18.42
CA GLU A 84 -12.11 2.21 19.36
C GLU A 84 -11.43 1.01 18.64
N TRP A 85 -11.82 0.72 17.39
CA TRP A 85 -11.19 -0.31 16.58
C TRP A 85 -9.68 -0.07 16.38
N LYS A 86 -9.21 1.16 16.51
CA LYS A 86 -7.78 1.50 16.40
C LYS A 86 -6.97 0.97 17.57
N ASP A 87 -7.58 0.90 18.73
CA ASP A 87 -6.94 0.38 19.95
C ASP A 87 -6.69 -1.13 19.83
N ASP A 88 -7.56 -1.86 19.13
CA ASP A 88 -7.38 -3.28 18.84
C ASP A 88 -6.25 -3.52 17.83
N VAL A 89 -6.09 -2.63 16.86
CA VAL A 89 -5.04 -2.71 15.83
C VAL A 89 -3.69 -2.23 16.37
N PHE A 90 -3.73 -1.25 17.27
CA PHE A 90 -2.53 -0.66 17.90
C PHE A 90 -2.65 -0.74 19.43
N PRO A 91 -2.55 -1.93 20.04
CA PRO A 91 -2.64 -2.07 21.48
C PRO A 91 -1.59 -1.19 22.17
N ALA A 92 -1.95 -0.62 23.32
CA ALA A 92 -1.12 0.34 24.07
C ALA A 92 0.29 -0.18 24.43
N GLY A 93 0.51 -1.50 24.37
CA GLY A 93 1.81 -2.16 24.56
C GLY A 93 2.67 -2.29 23.29
N GLY A 94 2.20 -1.75 22.17
CA GLY A 94 2.80 -2.02 20.87
C GLY A 94 2.40 -3.40 20.30
N PRO A 95 2.80 -3.73 19.07
CA PRO A 95 2.57 -5.06 18.54
C PRO A 95 3.25 -6.08 19.44
N GLN A 96 2.48 -7.10 19.87
CA GLN A 96 3.07 -8.23 20.60
C GLN A 96 4.20 -8.80 19.72
N ARG A 97 5.39 -8.88 20.31
CA ARG A 97 6.49 -9.52 19.60
C ARG A 97 6.10 -10.96 19.29
N ILE A 98 6.37 -11.34 18.04
CA ILE A 98 6.15 -12.72 17.56
C ILE A 98 6.90 -13.73 18.46
N ASP A 99 7.96 -13.29 19.12
CA ASP A 99 8.76 -14.06 20.08
C ASP A 99 7.93 -14.57 21.30
N ASP A 100 6.80 -13.94 21.62
CA ASP A 100 5.89 -14.35 22.72
C ASP A 100 4.79 -15.35 22.27
N LEU A 101 4.70 -15.60 20.97
CA LEU A 101 3.81 -16.59 20.38
C LEU A 101 4.70 -17.72 19.87
N ASP A 102 4.36 -18.99 20.19
CA ASP A 102 4.99 -20.19 19.60
C ASP A 102 4.76 -20.28 18.06
N VAL A 103 4.82 -19.13 17.37
CA VAL A 103 4.71 -19.03 15.93
C VAL A 103 6.13 -19.05 15.37
N VAL A 104 6.48 -20.13 14.73
CA VAL A 104 7.71 -20.21 13.95
C VAL A 104 7.58 -19.24 12.79
N ASP A 105 8.33 -18.14 12.83
CA ASP A 105 8.46 -17.24 11.68
C ASP A 105 9.26 -17.99 10.60
N ASP A 106 8.58 -18.42 9.55
CA ASP A 106 9.16 -19.14 8.41
C ASP A 106 9.81 -18.18 7.38
N ARG A 107 9.75 -16.87 7.67
CA ARG A 107 10.46 -15.89 6.84
C ARG A 107 11.96 -16.02 7.10
N LEU A 108 12.68 -16.28 6.04
CA LEU A 108 14.15 -16.27 6.09
C LEU A 108 14.63 -14.87 6.49
N ASP A 109 15.62 -14.83 7.38
CA ASP A 109 16.33 -13.57 7.66
C ASP A 109 16.85 -13.00 6.34
N ARG A 110 16.73 -11.68 6.18
CA ARG A 110 17.32 -11.01 5.02
C ARG A 110 18.82 -11.11 5.13
N GLY A 111 19.40 -11.95 4.28
CA GLY A 111 20.85 -12.05 4.16
C GLY A 111 21.41 -10.93 3.28
N ASP A 112 22.74 -10.76 3.32
CA ASP A 112 23.47 -9.80 2.48
C ASP A 112 23.36 -10.10 0.98
N ASN A 113 22.89 -11.29 0.63
CA ASN A 113 22.68 -11.70 -0.75
C ASN A 113 21.21 -11.61 -1.16
N PRO A 114 20.90 -11.19 -2.40
CA PRO A 114 19.55 -11.20 -2.94
C PRO A 114 18.92 -12.58 -2.84
N GLN A 115 17.68 -12.63 -2.36
CA GLN A 115 16.91 -13.87 -2.22
C GLN A 115 15.91 -13.96 -3.38
N TYR A 116 16.04 -14.98 -4.19
CA TYR A 116 15.16 -15.28 -5.30
C TYR A 116 14.33 -16.52 -5.01
N GLN A 117 13.08 -16.56 -5.48
CA GLN A 117 12.19 -17.72 -5.31
C GLN A 117 12.63 -18.91 -6.17
N SER A 118 13.27 -18.65 -7.29
CA SER A 118 13.79 -19.66 -8.21
C SER A 118 15.08 -19.22 -8.88
N THR A 119 15.79 -20.16 -9.47
CA THR A 119 16.97 -19.88 -10.32
C THR A 119 16.61 -19.04 -11.54
N ASP A 120 15.41 -19.23 -12.10
CA ASP A 120 14.93 -18.48 -13.26
C ASP A 120 14.70 -17.01 -12.92
N ASP A 121 14.24 -16.72 -11.70
CA ASP A 121 14.07 -15.34 -11.19
C ASP A 121 15.42 -14.66 -11.02
N ALA A 122 16.41 -15.38 -10.51
CA ALA A 122 17.78 -14.88 -10.37
C ALA A 122 18.39 -14.54 -11.73
N GLU A 123 18.23 -15.42 -12.73
CA GLU A 123 18.72 -15.18 -14.08
C GLU A 123 17.97 -14.01 -14.76
N ALA A 124 16.67 -13.89 -14.53
CA ALA A 124 15.88 -12.78 -15.07
C ALA A 124 16.33 -11.45 -14.45
N ALA A 125 16.55 -11.40 -13.14
CA ALA A 125 17.05 -10.22 -12.45
C ALA A 125 18.44 -9.84 -12.95
N PHE A 126 19.35 -10.82 -13.09
CA PHE A 126 20.71 -10.59 -13.61
C PHE A 126 20.69 -10.01 -15.03
N ARG A 127 19.85 -10.53 -15.91
CA ARG A 127 19.69 -10.02 -17.29
C ARG A 127 19.12 -8.59 -17.30
N THR A 128 18.18 -8.29 -16.41
CA THR A 128 17.54 -6.97 -16.33
C THR A 128 18.51 -5.90 -15.83
N HIS A 129 19.43 -6.28 -14.93
CA HIS A 129 20.39 -5.35 -14.35
C HIS A 129 21.76 -5.35 -15.06
N GLU A 130 21.91 -6.10 -16.16
CA GLU A 130 23.17 -6.21 -16.93
C GLU A 130 24.40 -6.53 -16.05
N GLY A 131 24.18 -7.31 -15.00
CA GLY A 131 25.22 -7.68 -14.04
C GLY A 131 25.53 -6.60 -13.00
N MET A 132 24.77 -5.52 -12.92
CA MET A 132 24.83 -4.55 -11.82
C MET A 132 24.11 -5.10 -10.60
N GLU A 133 24.64 -4.87 -9.40
CA GLU A 133 23.94 -5.19 -8.16
C GLU A 133 22.60 -4.45 -8.09
N CYS A 134 21.53 -5.20 -7.86
CA CYS A 134 20.20 -4.61 -7.68
C CYS A 134 20.14 -3.92 -6.31
N ALA A 135 20.13 -2.60 -6.26
CA ALA A 135 20.02 -1.83 -5.03
C ALA A 135 18.74 -2.15 -4.22
N ILE A 136 17.69 -2.68 -4.87
CA ILE A 136 16.44 -3.08 -4.21
C ILE A 136 16.55 -4.50 -3.61
N CYS A 137 17.36 -5.37 -4.24
CA CYS A 137 17.51 -6.75 -3.83
C CYS A 137 18.65 -6.97 -2.82
N SER A 138 19.64 -6.08 -2.79
CA SER A 138 20.85 -6.21 -1.95
C SER A 138 20.71 -5.64 -0.54
N GLY A 139 19.49 -5.29 -0.10
CA GLY A 139 19.26 -4.73 1.23
C GLY A 139 20.05 -3.43 1.42
N VAL A 140 19.44 -2.31 1.07
CA VAL A 140 20.05 -1.00 1.36
C VAL A 140 19.87 -0.74 2.85
N ASP A 141 20.98 -0.65 3.58
CA ASP A 141 20.97 -0.07 4.93
C ASP A 141 20.51 1.40 4.83
N TYR A 142 19.38 1.72 5.47
CA TYR A 142 18.87 3.08 5.59
C TYR A 142 19.40 3.74 6.84
#